data_2cf659aeb465569208e27c898b8d2e5b
#
_entry.id   2cf659aeb465569208e27c898b8d2e5b
#
_cell.length_a   1.000
_cell.length_b   1.000
_cell.length_c   1.000
_cell.angle_alpha   90.00
_cell.angle_beta   90.00
_cell.angle_gamma   90.00
#
_symmetry.space_group_name_H-M   'P 1'
#
loop_
_entity.id
_entity.type
_entity.pdbx_description
1 polymer ?
#
loop_
_entity_poly.entity_id
_entity_poly.type
_entity_poly.pdbx_seq_one_letter_code
_entity_poly.pdbx_strand_id
1 'polypeptide(L)'
;MYEEIERLTRALCAAHGTPGCEEEAFRAAEEALSFCDTVVTDALGGVTGVLGDPNARRRILLDAHIDQIGLVVTNIDENGFLRVTNVGGVDCRTMPGSPVTVYGSETLTGIVCTLPPHLAKGDGENIPPVSEQAVDVGLSREEAGKLVSVGDRAVLANPLRKLLGSRISGTALDDRAGCACIIRAAQLVRDKLSDCCVLVLCSTREEVGGQGARVRTYALEPTEAIAVDVSFASQPGASELPGKLGGGPMIGFSAALDRKISRRLVALAEKHGIPYQREAMGGRTGTNCDEIGVSRAGVRTGLISVPQRNMHTPAEVCDLEDMENVARLIAAYITDGAEE
;
A
#
# COMPACT_ATOMS: atom_id res chain seq x y z
N MET A 1 1.74 -21.04 -9.74
CA MET A 1 1.45 -20.06 -10.82
C MET A 1 1.70 -18.64 -10.34
N TYR A 2 1.42 -18.33 -9.05
CA TYR A 2 1.58 -16.99 -8.46
C TYR A 2 2.73 -16.90 -7.44
N GLU A 3 3.73 -17.78 -7.54
CA GLU A 3 4.80 -17.95 -6.54
C GLU A 3 5.63 -16.68 -6.35
N GLU A 4 5.96 -15.99 -7.45
CA GLU A 4 6.83 -14.82 -7.39
C GLU A 4 6.10 -13.62 -6.78
N ILE A 5 4.86 -13.36 -7.19
CA ILE A 5 4.10 -12.23 -6.61
C ILE A 5 3.72 -12.52 -5.15
N GLU A 6 3.45 -13.78 -4.77
CA GLU A 6 3.26 -14.18 -3.37
C GLU A 6 4.54 -13.97 -2.57
N ARG A 7 5.71 -14.33 -3.11
CA ARG A 7 7.02 -14.14 -2.47
C ARG A 7 7.31 -12.65 -2.22
N LEU A 8 7.12 -11.81 -3.24
CA LEU A 8 7.28 -10.36 -3.13
C LEU A 8 6.36 -9.78 -2.07
N THR A 9 5.07 -10.10 -2.13
CA THR A 9 4.08 -9.59 -1.17
C THR A 9 4.43 -9.99 0.26
N ARG A 10 4.84 -11.25 0.49
CA ARG A 10 5.26 -11.72 1.82
C ARG A 10 6.49 -10.99 2.35
N ALA A 11 7.48 -10.76 1.51
CA ALA A 11 8.70 -10.05 1.90
C ALA A 11 8.39 -8.59 2.28
N LEU A 12 7.59 -7.91 1.46
CA LEU A 12 7.20 -6.53 1.72
C LEU A 12 6.29 -6.41 2.96
N CYS A 13 5.26 -7.26 3.10
CA CYS A 13 4.35 -7.20 4.25
C CYS A 13 4.98 -7.64 5.58
N ALA A 14 6.13 -8.32 5.57
CA ALA A 14 6.84 -8.70 6.78
C ALA A 14 7.61 -7.54 7.42
N ALA A 15 7.94 -6.50 6.65
CA ALA A 15 8.72 -5.36 7.11
C ALA A 15 7.83 -4.32 7.79
N HIS A 16 8.34 -3.67 8.84
CA HIS A 16 7.67 -2.51 9.45
C HIS A 16 7.76 -1.28 8.54
N GLY A 17 6.70 -0.46 8.51
CA GLY A 17 6.68 0.71 7.63
C GLY A 17 5.53 1.68 7.89
N THR A 18 5.32 2.09 9.14
CA THR A 18 4.39 3.20 9.44
C THR A 18 5.00 4.54 9.02
N PRO A 19 4.25 5.49 8.43
CA PRO A 19 4.75 6.80 8.01
C PRO A 19 5.72 7.47 8.99
N GLY A 20 6.92 7.81 8.50
CA GLY A 20 8.03 8.38 9.28
C GLY A 20 8.87 7.36 10.05
N CYS A 21 8.65 6.05 9.85
CA CYS A 21 9.44 4.94 10.40
C CYS A 21 9.42 3.74 9.42
N GLU A 22 9.72 3.98 8.14
CA GLU A 22 9.59 2.97 7.08
C GLU A 22 10.92 2.29 6.71
N GLU A 23 11.99 2.43 7.51
CA GLU A 23 13.35 1.99 7.15
C GLU A 23 13.46 0.48 6.85
N GLU A 24 12.64 -0.35 7.51
CA GLU A 24 12.59 -1.79 7.20
C GLU A 24 11.89 -2.05 5.87
N ALA A 25 10.79 -1.34 5.61
CA ALA A 25 10.05 -1.42 4.36
C ALA A 25 10.91 -0.93 3.18
N PHE A 26 11.70 0.15 3.38
CA PHE A 26 12.63 0.62 2.35
C PHE A 26 13.70 -0.42 2.01
N ARG A 27 14.30 -1.06 3.02
CA ARG A 27 15.26 -2.15 2.79
C ARG A 27 14.64 -3.33 2.05
N ALA A 28 13.41 -3.71 2.38
CA ALA A 28 12.69 -4.76 1.67
C ALA A 28 12.41 -4.38 0.21
N ALA A 29 12.08 -3.12 -0.07
CA ALA A 29 11.89 -2.62 -1.42
C ALA A 29 13.21 -2.54 -2.20
N GLU A 30 14.30 -2.07 -1.59
CA GLU A 30 15.65 -2.07 -2.18
C GLU A 30 16.09 -3.47 -2.59
N GLU A 31 15.90 -4.47 -1.72
CA GLU A 31 16.18 -5.87 -2.03
C GLU A 31 15.32 -6.38 -3.19
N ALA A 32 14.02 -6.10 -3.15
CA ALA A 32 13.08 -6.52 -4.20
C ALA A 32 13.36 -5.86 -5.57
N LEU A 33 13.91 -4.64 -5.57
CA LEU A 33 14.28 -3.87 -6.77
C LEU A 33 15.74 -4.08 -7.21
N SER A 34 16.52 -4.93 -6.51
CA SER A 34 17.95 -5.14 -6.79
C SER A 34 18.28 -5.63 -8.22
N PHE A 35 17.29 -6.12 -8.97
CA PHE A 35 17.43 -6.50 -10.38
C PHE A 35 17.40 -5.29 -11.33
N CYS A 36 17.04 -4.09 -10.87
CA CYS A 36 17.04 -2.86 -11.67
C CYS A 36 18.48 -2.39 -11.97
N ASP A 37 18.64 -1.59 -13.03
CA ASP A 37 19.95 -1.04 -13.41
C ASP A 37 20.49 -0.08 -12.36
N THR A 38 19.58 0.63 -11.66
CA THR A 38 19.91 1.50 -10.54
C THR A 38 18.79 1.46 -9.52
N VAL A 39 19.13 1.50 -8.23
CA VAL A 39 18.18 1.67 -7.11
C VAL A 39 18.61 2.88 -6.28
N VAL A 40 17.68 3.78 -6.01
CA VAL A 40 17.94 5.03 -5.28
C VAL A 40 16.85 5.25 -4.25
N THR A 41 17.27 5.52 -3.00
CA THR A 41 16.38 5.94 -1.92
C THR A 41 16.48 7.45 -1.75
N ASP A 42 15.35 8.15 -1.69
CA ASP A 42 15.30 9.61 -1.59
C ASP A 42 15.32 10.11 -0.12
N ALA A 43 15.32 11.43 0.06
CA ALA A 43 15.39 12.04 1.39
C ALA A 43 14.15 11.79 2.27
N LEU A 44 13.00 11.42 1.70
CA LEU A 44 11.82 11.00 2.45
C LEU A 44 11.76 9.49 2.68
N GLY A 45 12.64 8.72 1.97
CA GLY A 45 12.73 7.28 2.06
C GLY A 45 12.10 6.52 0.89
N GLY A 46 11.43 7.18 -0.05
CA GLY A 46 10.87 6.51 -1.23
C GLY A 46 11.96 5.81 -2.06
N VAL A 47 11.75 4.54 -2.37
CA VAL A 47 12.71 3.69 -3.09
C VAL A 47 12.34 3.63 -4.57
N THR A 48 13.27 4.00 -5.44
CA THR A 48 13.07 3.98 -6.90
C THR A 48 14.05 3.03 -7.57
N GLY A 49 13.53 2.02 -8.26
CA GLY A 49 14.27 1.22 -9.24
C GLY A 49 14.16 1.84 -10.63
N VAL A 50 15.27 1.88 -11.35
CA VAL A 50 15.34 2.40 -12.74
C VAL A 50 15.73 1.27 -13.67
N LEU A 51 14.97 1.09 -14.75
CA LEU A 51 15.25 0.15 -15.82
C LEU A 51 15.27 0.86 -17.17
N GLY A 52 16.27 0.56 -17.99
CA GLY A 52 16.46 1.13 -19.32
C GLY A 52 17.15 2.50 -19.31
N ASP A 53 17.13 3.19 -20.46
CA ASP A 53 17.83 4.46 -20.61
C ASP A 53 17.12 5.60 -19.85
N PRO A 54 17.74 6.21 -18.82
CA PRO A 54 17.14 7.31 -18.09
C PRO A 54 16.88 8.58 -18.94
N ASN A 55 17.51 8.67 -20.11
CA ASN A 55 17.33 9.75 -21.08
C ASN A 55 16.30 9.42 -22.17
N ALA A 56 15.66 8.26 -22.12
CA ALA A 56 14.64 7.88 -23.08
C ALA A 56 13.52 8.93 -23.18
N ARG A 57 12.97 9.11 -24.39
CA ARG A 57 11.86 10.03 -24.62
C ARG A 57 10.59 9.62 -23.86
N ARG A 58 10.39 8.31 -23.68
CA ARG A 58 9.28 7.74 -22.93
C ARG A 58 9.79 7.28 -21.56
N ARG A 59 9.39 7.97 -20.50
CA ARG A 59 9.71 7.63 -19.12
C ARG A 59 8.42 7.36 -18.35
N ILE A 60 8.25 6.10 -17.98
CA ILE A 60 7.02 5.62 -17.34
C ILE A 60 7.28 5.47 -15.85
N LEU A 61 6.56 6.22 -15.03
CA LEU A 61 6.55 6.03 -13.59
C LEU A 61 5.50 4.97 -13.24
N LEU A 62 5.91 3.94 -12.54
CA LEU A 62 5.04 3.01 -11.82
C LEU A 62 5.14 3.35 -10.35
N ASP A 63 4.05 3.70 -9.71
CA ASP A 63 4.00 4.09 -8.31
C ASP A 63 3.05 3.19 -7.52
N ALA A 64 3.45 2.82 -6.30
CA ALA A 64 2.65 2.17 -5.28
C ALA A 64 3.24 2.52 -3.92
N HIS A 65 2.42 2.69 -2.88
CA HIS A 65 2.96 3.11 -1.61
C HIS A 65 3.42 1.94 -0.73
N ILE A 66 4.54 2.15 -0.02
CA ILE A 66 5.16 1.14 0.84
C ILE A 66 4.78 1.33 2.31
N ASP A 67 4.35 2.53 2.69
CA ASP A 67 3.89 2.80 4.04
C ASP A 67 2.56 2.10 4.34
N GLN A 68 2.27 1.94 5.61
CA GLN A 68 1.06 1.29 6.12
C GLN A 68 0.48 2.09 7.26
N ILE A 69 -0.83 2.00 7.46
CA ILE A 69 -1.49 2.55 8.64
C ILE A 69 -0.91 1.94 9.94
N GLY A 70 -1.02 2.69 11.01
CA GLY A 70 -0.55 2.24 12.32
C GLY A 70 -0.91 3.20 13.45
N LEU A 71 -0.16 3.09 14.52
CA LEU A 71 -0.34 3.86 15.74
C LEU A 71 0.96 4.56 16.10
N VAL A 72 0.85 5.68 16.80
CA VAL A 72 1.97 6.36 17.46
C VAL A 72 1.70 6.49 18.95
N VAL A 73 2.72 6.17 19.76
CA VAL A 73 2.66 6.30 21.21
C VAL A 73 2.64 7.78 21.59
N THR A 74 1.63 8.19 22.36
CA THR A 74 1.46 9.58 22.82
C THR A 74 1.80 9.77 24.30
N ASN A 75 1.69 8.71 25.10
CA ASN A 75 2.01 8.71 26.52
C ASN A 75 2.16 7.28 27.06
N ILE A 76 2.84 7.15 28.21
CA ILE A 76 2.84 5.94 29.05
C ILE A 76 2.17 6.34 30.36
N ASP A 77 1.03 5.73 30.70
CA ASP A 77 0.30 6.11 31.89
C ASP A 77 0.95 5.55 33.18
N GLU A 78 0.39 5.89 34.33
CA GLU A 78 0.94 5.51 35.65
C GLU A 78 0.98 4.00 35.91
N ASN A 79 0.18 3.23 35.15
CA ASN A 79 0.10 1.77 35.26
C ASN A 79 0.93 1.05 34.19
N GLY A 80 1.62 1.79 33.28
CA GLY A 80 2.44 1.22 32.22
C GLY A 80 1.72 1.00 30.88
N PHE A 81 0.42 1.33 30.80
CA PHE A 81 -0.29 1.23 29.52
C PHE A 81 0.13 2.34 28.55
N LEU A 82 0.35 1.96 27.30
CA LEU A 82 0.69 2.90 26.25
C LEU A 82 -0.59 3.56 25.71
N ARG A 83 -0.63 4.89 25.75
CA ARG A 83 -1.64 5.68 25.05
C ARG A 83 -1.20 5.92 23.64
N VAL A 84 -2.12 5.79 22.68
CA VAL A 84 -1.82 5.85 21.26
C VAL A 84 -2.78 6.75 20.51
N THR A 85 -2.36 7.22 19.35
CA THR A 85 -3.27 7.78 18.33
C THR A 85 -2.96 7.16 16.98
N ASN A 86 -3.88 7.31 16.02
CA ASN A 86 -3.72 6.71 14.71
C ASN A 86 -2.71 7.47 13.84
N VAL A 87 -2.04 6.73 12.96
CA VAL A 87 -1.29 7.21 11.80
C VAL A 87 -1.98 6.60 10.58
N GLY A 88 -2.56 7.44 9.71
CA GLY A 88 -3.46 6.98 8.67
C GLY A 88 -4.85 6.59 9.19
N GLY A 89 -5.59 5.86 8.39
CA GLY A 89 -7.01 5.55 8.58
C GLY A 89 -7.32 4.29 9.38
N VAL A 90 -6.74 4.11 10.56
CA VAL A 90 -6.99 2.91 11.40
C VAL A 90 -8.44 2.79 11.84
N ASP A 91 -9.07 1.65 11.56
CA ASP A 91 -10.44 1.35 12.02
C ASP A 91 -10.43 0.97 13.50
N CYS A 92 -10.89 1.89 14.37
CA CYS A 92 -10.94 1.68 15.82
C CYS A 92 -11.79 0.46 16.24
N ARG A 93 -12.71 0.01 15.40
CA ARG A 93 -13.58 -1.15 15.66
C ARG A 93 -12.82 -2.47 15.67
N THR A 94 -11.69 -2.54 14.97
CA THR A 94 -10.87 -3.75 14.86
C THR A 94 -9.76 -3.83 15.90
N MET A 95 -9.58 -2.78 16.70
CA MET A 95 -8.49 -2.70 17.67
C MET A 95 -8.74 -3.50 18.97
N PRO A 96 -9.90 -3.44 19.62
CA PRO A 96 -10.11 -4.04 20.95
C PRO A 96 -9.76 -5.53 20.97
N GLY A 97 -8.81 -5.92 21.85
CA GLY A 97 -8.33 -7.29 21.98
C GLY A 97 -7.34 -7.75 20.88
N SER A 98 -7.00 -6.88 19.93
CA SER A 98 -6.04 -7.23 18.87
C SER A 98 -4.60 -7.19 19.38
N PRO A 99 -3.75 -8.12 18.91
CA PRO A 99 -2.31 -8.05 19.15
C PRO A 99 -1.70 -6.86 18.41
N VAL A 100 -0.70 -6.25 19.04
CA VAL A 100 0.03 -5.09 18.54
C VAL A 100 1.52 -5.37 18.64
N THR A 101 2.28 -5.00 17.60
CA THR A 101 3.73 -4.91 17.66
C THR A 101 4.13 -3.46 17.89
N VAL A 102 4.88 -3.18 18.95
CA VAL A 102 5.38 -1.85 19.31
C VAL A 102 6.87 -1.78 18.98
N TYR A 103 7.28 -0.77 18.26
CA TYR A 103 8.65 -0.55 17.79
C TYR A 103 9.31 0.56 18.62
N GLY A 104 9.79 0.20 19.80
CA GLY A 104 10.61 1.04 20.67
C GLY A 104 12.09 0.78 20.48
N SER A 105 12.91 0.95 21.54
CA SER A 105 14.32 0.55 21.53
C SER A 105 14.49 -0.96 21.30
N GLU A 106 13.50 -1.73 21.69
CA GLU A 106 13.32 -3.14 21.35
C GLU A 106 11.87 -3.33 20.84
N THR A 107 11.68 -4.35 19.99
CA THR A 107 10.34 -4.71 19.51
C THR A 107 9.58 -5.45 20.60
N LEU A 108 8.41 -4.93 20.99
CA LEU A 108 7.54 -5.50 22.00
C LEU A 108 6.25 -6.02 21.39
N THR A 109 5.70 -7.06 21.99
CA THR A 109 4.33 -7.50 21.73
C THR A 109 3.41 -6.94 22.79
N GLY A 110 2.30 -6.33 22.37
CA GLY A 110 1.25 -5.83 23.25
C GLY A 110 -0.12 -6.29 22.80
N ILE A 111 -1.12 -5.98 23.60
CA ILE A 111 -2.54 -6.23 23.30
C ILE A 111 -3.32 -4.93 23.51
N VAL A 112 -4.20 -4.60 22.57
CA VAL A 112 -5.12 -3.47 22.78
C VAL A 112 -6.11 -3.83 23.88
N CYS A 113 -6.17 -3.00 24.92
CA CYS A 113 -7.04 -3.22 26.07
C CYS A 113 -8.51 -3.18 25.66
N THR A 114 -9.32 -4.04 26.27
CA THR A 114 -10.77 -4.04 26.11
C THR A 114 -11.45 -4.39 27.44
N LEU A 115 -12.64 -3.86 27.64
CA LEU A 115 -13.46 -4.21 28.80
C LEU A 115 -14.45 -5.34 28.43
N PRO A 116 -14.71 -6.27 29.35
CA PRO A 116 -15.78 -7.24 29.14
C PRO A 116 -17.14 -6.54 29.09
N PRO A 117 -18.14 -7.08 28.38
CA PRO A 117 -19.42 -6.40 28.13
C PRO A 117 -20.12 -5.88 29.37
N HIS A 118 -20.04 -6.61 30.50
CA HIS A 118 -20.70 -6.25 31.74
C HIS A 118 -20.03 -5.09 32.50
N LEU A 119 -18.82 -4.68 32.12
CA LEU A 119 -18.13 -3.51 32.67
C LEU A 119 -18.10 -2.34 31.69
N ALA A 120 -18.42 -2.58 30.40
CA ALA A 120 -18.53 -1.53 29.40
C ALA A 120 -19.74 -0.63 29.72
N LYS A 121 -19.55 0.68 29.67
CA LYS A 121 -20.64 1.64 29.84
C LYS A 121 -21.45 1.72 28.52
N GLY A 122 -22.78 1.64 28.63
CA GLY A 122 -23.69 1.67 27.48
C GLY A 122 -24.03 0.27 26.94
N ASP A 123 -24.66 0.23 25.79
CA ASP A 123 -25.21 -1.00 25.20
C ASP A 123 -24.15 -1.86 24.47
N GLY A 124 -22.87 -1.57 24.70
CA GLY A 124 -21.77 -2.27 24.01
C GLY A 124 -21.56 -1.86 22.54
N GLU A 125 -22.36 -0.92 22.03
CA GLU A 125 -22.28 -0.44 20.66
C GLU A 125 -21.24 0.67 20.44
N ASN A 126 -20.78 1.34 21.51
CA ASN A 126 -19.81 2.43 21.41
C ASN A 126 -18.38 1.92 21.58
N ILE A 127 -17.70 1.72 20.45
CA ILE A 127 -16.25 1.48 20.45
C ILE A 127 -15.54 2.82 20.62
N PRO A 128 -14.66 2.96 21.64
CA PRO A 128 -13.95 4.21 21.87
C PRO A 128 -13.04 4.56 20.68
N PRO A 129 -12.85 5.86 20.39
CA PRO A 129 -11.89 6.28 19.39
C PRO A 129 -10.48 5.80 19.76
N VAL A 130 -9.56 5.76 18.75
CA VAL A 130 -8.19 5.26 18.94
C VAL A 130 -7.50 5.95 20.12
N SER A 131 -7.67 7.26 20.29
CA SER A 131 -7.04 8.05 21.36
C SER A 131 -7.50 7.70 22.78
N GLU A 132 -8.63 7.02 22.93
CA GLU A 132 -9.14 6.55 24.24
C GLU A 132 -8.77 5.08 24.49
N GLN A 133 -8.25 4.38 23.50
CA GLN A 133 -7.77 3.01 23.67
C GLN A 133 -6.35 3.01 24.23
N ALA A 134 -5.92 1.87 24.74
CA ALA A 134 -4.58 1.70 25.31
C ALA A 134 -4.01 0.34 24.90
N VAL A 135 -2.69 0.25 24.87
CA VAL A 135 -1.96 -0.99 24.61
C VAL A 135 -1.28 -1.45 25.89
N ASP A 136 -1.54 -2.67 26.29
CA ASP A 136 -0.86 -3.36 27.38
C ASP A 136 0.33 -4.14 26.83
N VAL A 137 1.54 -3.81 27.27
CA VAL A 137 2.79 -4.50 26.94
C VAL A 137 3.31 -5.35 28.10
N GLY A 138 2.53 -5.48 29.18
CA GLY A 138 2.86 -6.31 30.35
C GLY A 138 3.97 -5.75 31.25
N LEU A 139 4.27 -4.44 31.16
CA LEU A 139 5.36 -3.79 31.88
C LEU A 139 4.82 -2.71 32.83
N SER A 140 5.54 -2.45 33.91
CA SER A 140 5.32 -1.27 34.73
C SER A 140 5.69 0.00 33.96
N ARG A 141 5.23 1.17 34.43
CA ARG A 141 5.58 2.47 33.82
C ARG A 141 7.10 2.68 33.72
N GLU A 142 7.85 2.29 34.76
CA GLU A 142 9.31 2.46 34.78
C GLU A 142 9.99 1.55 33.75
N GLU A 143 9.55 0.30 33.65
CA GLU A 143 10.07 -0.67 32.67
C GLU A 143 9.68 -0.28 31.23
N ALA A 144 8.44 0.05 31.00
CA ALA A 144 7.95 0.50 29.68
C ALA A 144 8.71 1.76 29.24
N GLY A 145 8.92 2.73 30.13
CA GLY A 145 9.65 3.96 29.83
C GLY A 145 11.15 3.79 29.53
N LYS A 146 11.74 2.61 29.78
CA LYS A 146 13.11 2.27 29.33
C LYS A 146 13.14 1.77 27.90
N LEU A 147 12.03 1.21 27.40
CA LEU A 147 11.94 0.53 26.12
C LEU A 147 11.11 1.30 25.08
N VAL A 148 10.14 2.09 25.55
CA VAL A 148 9.20 2.82 24.69
C VAL A 148 9.23 4.31 25.00
N SER A 149 9.22 5.13 23.96
CA SER A 149 9.17 6.59 24.02
C SER A 149 7.93 7.15 23.32
N VAL A 150 7.55 8.36 23.68
CA VAL A 150 6.55 9.12 22.93
C VAL A 150 7.08 9.35 21.51
N GLY A 151 6.27 9.01 20.52
CA GLY A 151 6.65 9.05 19.10
C GLY A 151 6.96 7.67 18.50
N ASP A 152 7.19 6.65 19.30
CA ASP A 152 7.39 5.29 18.80
C ASP A 152 6.13 4.78 18.09
N ARG A 153 6.34 3.90 17.10
CA ARG A 153 5.26 3.37 16.25
C ARG A 153 4.78 2.01 16.76
N ALA A 154 3.53 1.73 16.46
CA ALA A 154 2.97 0.41 16.66
C ALA A 154 2.02 0.04 15.52
N VAL A 155 1.88 -1.25 15.25
CA VAL A 155 0.98 -1.78 14.21
C VAL A 155 0.15 -2.91 14.77
N LEU A 156 -1.09 -3.04 14.30
CA LEU A 156 -1.92 -4.21 14.58
C LEU A 156 -1.28 -5.43 13.91
N ALA A 157 -0.91 -6.42 14.70
CA ALA A 157 -0.12 -7.56 14.23
C ALA A 157 -0.99 -8.67 13.65
N ASN A 158 -0.95 -8.87 12.35
CA ASN A 158 -1.54 -10.03 11.70
C ASN A 158 -0.67 -10.46 10.49
N PRO A 159 0.25 -11.42 10.70
CA PRO A 159 1.11 -11.90 9.63
C PRO A 159 0.33 -12.42 8.43
N LEU A 160 0.88 -12.21 7.23
CA LEU A 160 0.25 -12.63 5.99
C LEU A 160 0.00 -14.14 5.96
N ARG A 161 -1.26 -14.53 5.72
CA ARG A 161 -1.74 -15.92 5.69
C ARG A 161 -2.38 -16.23 4.34
N LYS A 162 -2.18 -17.44 3.87
CA LYS A 162 -2.87 -17.96 2.70
C LYS A 162 -4.24 -18.47 3.12
N LEU A 163 -5.27 -18.04 2.39
CA LEU A 163 -6.62 -18.56 2.46
C LEU A 163 -6.82 -19.63 1.38
N LEU A 164 -8.04 -20.17 1.27
CA LEU A 164 -8.36 -21.14 0.24
C LEU A 164 -8.28 -20.51 -1.17
N GLY A 165 -7.74 -21.25 -2.12
CA GLY A 165 -7.52 -20.78 -3.49
C GLY A 165 -6.30 -19.85 -3.60
N SER A 166 -6.43 -18.76 -4.34
CA SER A 166 -5.40 -17.75 -4.58
C SER A 166 -5.41 -16.58 -3.61
N ARG A 167 -6.26 -16.62 -2.57
CA ARG A 167 -6.44 -15.48 -1.65
C ARG A 167 -5.43 -15.48 -0.52
N ILE A 168 -5.05 -14.27 -0.14
CA ILE A 168 -4.16 -13.99 0.99
C ILE A 168 -4.82 -12.97 1.92
N SER A 169 -4.49 -13.01 3.20
CA SER A 169 -4.97 -12.07 4.21
C SER A 169 -3.88 -11.70 5.18
N GLY A 170 -3.81 -10.44 5.57
CA GLY A 170 -2.86 -9.92 6.55
C GLY A 170 -2.92 -8.39 6.63
N THR A 171 -2.00 -7.81 7.38
CA THR A 171 -1.79 -6.36 7.42
C THR A 171 -0.94 -5.87 6.26
N ALA A 172 -1.08 -4.60 5.92
CA ALA A 172 -0.26 -3.88 4.95
C ALA A 172 -0.36 -4.41 3.49
N LEU A 173 -1.43 -5.11 3.13
CA LEU A 173 -1.73 -5.36 1.73
C LEU A 173 -2.05 -4.06 1.00
N ASP A 174 -2.60 -3.11 1.71
CA ASP A 174 -2.68 -1.69 1.39
C ASP A 174 -1.35 -1.01 1.74
N ASP A 175 -0.47 -0.58 0.79
CA ASP A 175 -0.54 -0.94 -0.64
C ASP A 175 0.70 -1.74 -1.08
N ARG A 176 1.18 -2.62 -0.20
CA ARG A 176 2.30 -3.52 -0.55
C ARG A 176 1.90 -4.59 -1.57
N ALA A 177 0.59 -4.79 -1.75
CA ALA A 177 0.07 -5.54 -2.88
C ALA A 177 0.37 -4.82 -4.20
N GLY A 178 0.12 -3.52 -4.27
CA GLY A 178 0.49 -2.68 -5.42
C GLY A 178 2.01 -2.62 -5.63
N CYS A 179 2.79 -2.45 -4.55
CA CYS A 179 4.26 -2.53 -4.63
C CYS A 179 4.73 -3.85 -5.27
N ALA A 180 4.17 -4.98 -4.85
CA ALA A 180 4.49 -6.28 -5.44
C ALA A 180 4.08 -6.34 -6.92
N CYS A 181 2.95 -5.74 -7.30
CA CYS A 181 2.48 -5.68 -8.68
C CYS A 181 3.42 -4.89 -9.59
N ILE A 182 3.86 -3.68 -9.18
CA ILE A 182 4.76 -2.85 -10.00
C ILE A 182 6.16 -3.46 -10.10
N ILE A 183 6.68 -4.06 -9.03
CA ILE A 183 7.95 -4.78 -9.05
C ILE A 183 7.86 -6.00 -9.99
N ARG A 184 6.78 -6.78 -9.90
CA ARG A 184 6.53 -7.92 -10.78
C ARG A 184 6.40 -7.50 -12.25
N ALA A 185 5.71 -6.41 -12.54
CA ALA A 185 5.59 -5.87 -13.89
C ALA A 185 6.97 -5.50 -14.46
N ALA A 186 7.81 -4.84 -13.66
CA ALA A 186 9.18 -4.50 -14.04
C ALA A 186 10.04 -5.74 -14.35
N GLN A 187 9.94 -6.80 -13.54
CA GLN A 187 10.60 -8.09 -13.82
C GLN A 187 10.15 -8.69 -15.17
N LEU A 188 8.86 -8.62 -15.48
CA LEU A 188 8.29 -9.18 -16.73
C LEU A 188 8.79 -8.46 -17.99
N VAL A 189 9.22 -7.21 -17.87
CA VAL A 189 9.66 -6.38 -19.02
C VAL A 189 11.16 -6.16 -19.09
N ARG A 190 11.94 -6.56 -18.07
CA ARG A 190 13.37 -6.27 -17.96
C ARG A 190 14.15 -6.48 -19.25
N ASP A 191 13.95 -7.62 -19.89
CA ASP A 191 14.68 -8.01 -21.11
C ASP A 191 13.94 -7.62 -22.41
N LYS A 192 12.88 -6.82 -22.31
CA LYS A 192 12.00 -6.45 -23.42
C LYS A 192 11.90 -4.93 -23.64
N LEU A 193 12.64 -4.14 -22.87
CA LEU A 193 12.60 -2.69 -22.99
C LEU A 193 13.25 -2.22 -24.27
N SER A 194 12.57 -1.38 -25.03
CA SER A 194 13.10 -0.66 -26.17
C SER A 194 12.67 0.81 -26.09
N ASP A 195 13.62 1.73 -26.21
CA ASP A 195 13.41 3.18 -26.27
C ASP A 195 12.55 3.78 -25.14
N CYS A 196 12.51 3.13 -23.97
CA CYS A 196 11.81 3.63 -22.80
C CYS A 196 12.61 3.41 -21.52
N CYS A 197 12.30 4.23 -20.52
CA CYS A 197 12.76 4.08 -19.14
C CYS A 197 11.55 3.75 -18.26
N VAL A 198 11.69 2.74 -17.41
CA VAL A 198 10.69 2.40 -16.39
C VAL A 198 11.25 2.79 -15.02
N LEU A 199 10.50 3.61 -14.32
CA LEU A 199 10.79 4.13 -12.99
C LEU A 199 9.83 3.44 -12.02
N VAL A 200 10.32 2.52 -11.19
CA VAL A 200 9.51 1.75 -10.24
C VAL A 200 9.64 2.38 -8.88
N LEU A 201 8.64 3.11 -8.43
CA LEU A 201 8.63 3.85 -7.18
C LEU A 201 7.79 3.14 -6.12
N CYS A 202 8.44 2.64 -5.08
CA CYS A 202 7.79 2.32 -3.81
C CYS A 202 7.78 3.61 -2.98
N SER A 203 6.71 4.37 -3.05
CA SER A 203 6.61 5.70 -2.43
C SER A 203 6.26 5.61 -0.95
N THR A 204 6.48 6.67 -0.21
CA THR A 204 6.23 6.78 1.23
C THR A 204 5.15 7.81 1.53
N ARG A 205 4.52 7.71 2.71
CA ARG A 205 3.59 8.71 3.28
C ARG A 205 2.34 8.96 2.42
N GLU A 206 1.85 7.94 1.74
CA GLU A 206 0.55 8.02 1.09
C GLU A 206 -0.55 8.21 2.12
N GLU A 207 -0.56 7.40 3.16
CA GLU A 207 -1.54 7.34 4.24
C GLU A 207 -1.69 8.65 5.05
N VAL A 208 -0.76 9.57 4.86
CA VAL A 208 -0.75 10.88 5.52
C VAL A 208 -0.66 12.04 4.52
N GLY A 209 -0.95 11.81 3.23
CA GLY A 209 -1.15 12.86 2.22
C GLY A 209 -0.23 12.83 0.99
N GLY A 210 0.39 11.68 0.65
CA GLY A 210 1.06 11.48 -0.65
C GLY A 210 2.37 12.22 -0.88
N GLN A 211 3.05 12.66 0.19
CA GLN A 211 4.24 13.50 0.07
C GLN A 211 5.37 12.82 -0.69
N GLY A 212 5.55 11.50 -0.52
CA GLY A 212 6.60 10.73 -1.19
C GLY A 212 6.42 10.72 -2.70
N ALA A 213 5.24 10.35 -3.18
CA ALA A 213 4.91 10.36 -4.59
C ALA A 213 5.07 11.76 -5.21
N ARG A 214 4.58 12.80 -4.52
CA ARG A 214 4.69 14.19 -4.97
C ARG A 214 6.13 14.64 -5.18
N VAL A 215 6.98 14.44 -4.16
CA VAL A 215 8.39 14.89 -4.19
C VAL A 215 9.18 14.08 -5.22
N ARG A 216 8.96 12.77 -5.25
CA ARG A 216 9.74 11.90 -6.14
C ARG A 216 9.35 12.07 -7.60
N THR A 217 8.06 12.21 -7.91
CA THR A 217 7.60 12.50 -9.27
C THR A 217 8.21 13.81 -9.80
N TYR A 218 8.31 14.83 -8.93
CA TYR A 218 8.96 16.10 -9.30
C TYR A 218 10.42 15.88 -9.72
N ALA A 219 11.17 15.06 -9.00
CA ALA A 219 12.58 14.80 -9.27
C ALA A 219 12.81 13.89 -10.48
N LEU A 220 11.93 12.92 -10.69
CA LEU A 220 12.05 11.91 -11.76
C LEU A 220 11.60 12.42 -13.14
N GLU A 221 10.76 13.44 -13.20
CA GLU A 221 10.24 14.01 -14.47
C GLU A 221 9.66 12.96 -15.45
N PRO A 222 8.76 12.09 -15.02
CA PRO A 222 8.19 11.09 -15.94
C PRO A 222 7.32 11.76 -17.01
N THR A 223 7.22 11.14 -18.18
CA THR A 223 6.32 11.59 -19.26
C THR A 223 4.89 11.14 -19.07
N GLU A 224 4.72 10.02 -18.37
CA GLU A 224 3.44 9.43 -17.99
C GLU A 224 3.62 8.56 -16.74
N ALA A 225 2.54 8.29 -16.02
CA ALA A 225 2.55 7.48 -14.83
C ALA A 225 1.37 6.50 -14.78
N ILE A 226 1.59 5.37 -14.14
CA ILE A 226 0.55 4.47 -13.66
C ILE A 226 0.76 4.31 -12.16
N ALA A 227 -0.18 4.79 -11.35
CA ALA A 227 -0.23 4.42 -9.96
C ALA A 227 -1.02 3.13 -9.79
N VAL A 228 -0.54 2.29 -8.89
CA VAL A 228 -1.25 1.11 -8.41
C VAL A 228 -1.60 1.37 -6.96
N ASP A 229 -2.80 1.00 -6.58
CA ASP A 229 -3.30 1.09 -5.22
C ASP A 229 -4.30 -0.03 -4.99
N VAL A 230 -4.87 -0.16 -3.81
CA VAL A 230 -5.99 -1.06 -3.56
C VAL A 230 -7.31 -0.31 -3.73
N SER A 231 -8.40 -1.02 -3.97
CA SER A 231 -9.74 -0.44 -3.94
C SER A 231 -10.78 -1.46 -3.48
N PHE A 232 -11.95 -0.94 -3.13
CA PHE A 232 -13.01 -1.68 -2.44
C PHE A 232 -13.59 -2.81 -3.29
N ALA A 233 -13.47 -4.04 -2.79
CA ALA A 233 -14.19 -5.19 -3.32
C ALA A 233 -15.48 -5.46 -2.51
N SER A 234 -16.49 -5.96 -3.20
CA SER A 234 -17.76 -6.33 -2.58
C SER A 234 -17.59 -7.34 -1.45
N GLN A 235 -18.30 -7.10 -0.33
CA GLN A 235 -18.26 -7.92 0.88
C GLN A 235 -19.61 -7.86 1.60
N PRO A 236 -19.88 -8.73 2.60
CA PRO A 236 -21.10 -8.64 3.40
C PRO A 236 -21.26 -7.24 4.02
N GLY A 237 -22.46 -6.67 3.90
CA GLY A 237 -22.76 -5.30 4.35
C GLY A 237 -22.36 -4.19 3.36
N ALA A 238 -21.63 -4.50 2.30
CA ALA A 238 -21.17 -3.56 1.28
C ALA A 238 -21.14 -4.23 -0.11
N SER A 239 -22.26 -4.77 -0.56
CA SER A 239 -22.37 -5.53 -1.82
C SER A 239 -22.38 -4.67 -3.08
N GLU A 240 -22.63 -3.37 -2.95
CA GLU A 240 -22.71 -2.42 -4.07
C GLU A 240 -21.35 -1.80 -4.45
N LEU A 241 -20.27 -2.22 -3.80
CA LEU A 241 -18.92 -1.76 -4.13
C LEU A 241 -18.51 -2.25 -5.53
N PRO A 242 -17.70 -1.45 -6.26
CA PRO A 242 -17.43 -1.71 -7.68
C PRO A 242 -16.56 -2.96 -7.89
N GLY A 243 -15.63 -3.26 -6.97
CA GLY A 243 -14.65 -4.33 -7.11
C GLY A 243 -15.18 -5.71 -6.72
N LYS A 244 -14.56 -6.75 -7.32
CA LYS A 244 -14.82 -8.14 -6.98
C LYS A 244 -13.50 -8.91 -7.00
N LEU A 245 -13.19 -9.63 -5.90
CA LEU A 245 -12.02 -10.52 -5.85
C LEU A 245 -12.12 -11.63 -6.90
N GLY A 246 -11.02 -11.85 -7.63
CA GLY A 246 -10.96 -12.77 -8.76
C GLY A 246 -11.59 -12.20 -10.04
N GLY A 247 -11.90 -10.91 -10.07
CA GLY A 247 -12.43 -10.20 -11.25
C GLY A 247 -11.37 -9.54 -12.12
N GLY A 248 -10.11 -9.61 -11.73
CA GLY A 248 -9.00 -8.89 -12.37
C GLY A 248 -8.84 -7.46 -11.87
N PRO A 249 -7.78 -6.75 -12.35
CA PRO A 249 -7.52 -5.36 -12.01
C PRO A 249 -8.71 -4.45 -12.26
N MET A 250 -8.88 -3.46 -11.39
CA MET A 250 -9.86 -2.39 -11.56
C MET A 250 -9.18 -1.20 -12.25
N ILE A 251 -9.61 -0.88 -13.48
CA ILE A 251 -9.06 0.24 -14.26
C ILE A 251 -9.84 1.51 -13.90
N GLY A 252 -9.13 2.51 -13.37
CA GLY A 252 -9.71 3.76 -12.90
C GLY A 252 -10.15 4.70 -14.03
N PHE A 253 -11.33 5.29 -13.86
CA PHE A 253 -11.86 6.38 -14.67
C PHE A 253 -12.28 7.52 -13.74
N SER A 254 -11.61 8.66 -13.83
CA SER A 254 -11.87 9.82 -12.98
C SER A 254 -11.64 11.11 -13.77
N ALA A 255 -12.17 12.21 -13.25
CA ALA A 255 -11.86 13.53 -13.76
C ALA A 255 -10.39 13.93 -13.53
N ALA A 256 -9.72 13.31 -12.56
CA ALA A 256 -8.29 13.53 -12.26
C ALA A 256 -7.34 12.65 -13.09
N LEU A 257 -7.85 11.63 -13.80
CA LEU A 257 -7.05 10.68 -14.56
C LEU A 257 -7.02 11.00 -16.06
N ASP A 258 -5.93 10.59 -16.73
CA ASP A 258 -5.84 10.70 -18.20
C ASP A 258 -6.72 9.65 -18.87
N ARG A 259 -7.74 10.12 -19.56
CA ARG A 259 -8.72 9.27 -20.25
C ARG A 259 -8.11 8.39 -21.35
N LYS A 260 -6.99 8.83 -21.98
CA LYS A 260 -6.32 8.03 -23.01
C LYS A 260 -5.62 6.85 -22.38
N ILE A 261 -4.95 7.04 -21.24
CA ILE A 261 -4.30 5.96 -20.49
C ILE A 261 -5.36 4.94 -20.03
N SER A 262 -6.45 5.38 -19.40
CA SER A 262 -7.52 4.46 -18.95
C SER A 262 -8.11 3.63 -20.10
N ARG A 263 -8.36 4.25 -21.26
CA ARG A 263 -8.87 3.54 -22.44
C ARG A 263 -7.86 2.57 -23.03
N ARG A 264 -6.58 2.95 -23.05
CA ARG A 264 -5.51 2.10 -23.52
C ARG A 264 -5.35 0.87 -22.64
N LEU A 265 -5.42 1.02 -21.31
CA LEU A 265 -5.39 -0.10 -20.37
C LEU A 265 -6.53 -1.09 -20.65
N VAL A 266 -7.75 -0.59 -20.93
CA VAL A 266 -8.88 -1.45 -21.32
C VAL A 266 -8.58 -2.19 -22.63
N ALA A 267 -8.12 -1.49 -23.65
CA ALA A 267 -7.81 -2.10 -24.93
C ALA A 267 -6.72 -3.18 -24.84
N LEU A 268 -5.70 -2.94 -24.00
CA LEU A 268 -4.64 -3.92 -23.72
C LEU A 268 -5.16 -5.12 -22.94
N ALA A 269 -6.00 -4.92 -21.95
CA ALA A 269 -6.64 -6.01 -21.20
C ALA A 269 -7.44 -6.91 -22.15
N GLU A 270 -8.23 -6.32 -23.05
CA GLU A 270 -8.99 -7.05 -24.08
C GLU A 270 -8.08 -7.78 -25.07
N LYS A 271 -7.03 -7.11 -25.58
CA LYS A 271 -6.06 -7.68 -26.51
C LYS A 271 -5.32 -8.89 -25.95
N HIS A 272 -4.93 -8.83 -24.68
CA HIS A 272 -4.15 -9.88 -24.02
C HIS A 272 -5.01 -10.88 -23.22
N GLY A 273 -6.33 -10.77 -23.29
CA GLY A 273 -7.27 -11.66 -22.58
C GLY A 273 -7.11 -11.60 -21.06
N ILE A 274 -6.75 -10.42 -20.52
CA ILE A 274 -6.63 -10.18 -19.07
C ILE A 274 -8.02 -9.80 -18.55
N PRO A 275 -8.57 -10.52 -17.58
CA PRO A 275 -9.84 -10.10 -16.96
C PRO A 275 -9.63 -8.72 -16.30
N TYR A 276 -10.63 -7.85 -16.38
CA TYR A 276 -10.57 -6.52 -15.78
C TYR A 276 -11.94 -6.02 -15.36
N GLN A 277 -11.94 -5.03 -14.49
CA GLN A 277 -13.12 -4.32 -14.02
C GLN A 277 -12.94 -2.82 -14.28
N ARG A 278 -14.02 -2.06 -14.32
CA ARG A 278 -13.97 -0.60 -14.46
C ARG A 278 -14.39 0.04 -13.14
N GLU A 279 -13.59 1.00 -12.69
CA GLU A 279 -13.89 1.79 -11.50
C GLU A 279 -14.08 3.26 -11.88
N ALA A 280 -15.25 3.80 -11.58
CA ALA A 280 -15.58 5.19 -11.90
C ALA A 280 -15.62 6.04 -10.62
N MET A 281 -14.84 7.12 -10.62
CA MET A 281 -14.73 8.08 -9.53
C MET A 281 -15.07 9.48 -10.03
N GLY A 282 -15.87 10.24 -9.26
CA GLY A 282 -16.37 11.54 -9.69
C GLY A 282 -15.36 12.69 -9.61
N GLY A 283 -14.24 12.52 -8.91
CA GLY A 283 -13.26 13.59 -8.64
C GLY A 283 -11.88 13.04 -8.33
N ARG A 284 -11.36 13.37 -7.16
CA ARG A 284 -10.08 12.82 -6.66
C ARG A 284 -10.17 11.31 -6.58
N THR A 285 -9.03 10.67 -6.74
CA THR A 285 -8.93 9.20 -6.66
C THR A 285 -8.74 8.70 -5.22
N GLY A 286 -8.22 9.56 -4.34
CA GLY A 286 -7.83 9.18 -2.98
C GLY A 286 -6.57 8.32 -2.97
N THR A 287 -5.74 8.42 -4.01
CA THR A 287 -4.48 7.68 -4.18
C THR A 287 -3.37 8.64 -4.59
N ASN A 288 -2.14 8.16 -4.69
CA ASN A 288 -1.00 8.93 -5.18
C ASN A 288 -1.18 9.52 -6.60
N CYS A 289 -2.14 9.04 -7.39
CA CYS A 289 -2.49 9.65 -8.68
C CYS A 289 -2.77 11.15 -8.56
N ASP A 290 -3.42 11.57 -7.46
CA ASP A 290 -3.81 12.95 -7.23
C ASP A 290 -2.60 13.87 -7.03
N GLU A 291 -1.50 13.36 -6.47
CA GLU A 291 -0.26 14.09 -6.24
C GLU A 291 0.69 14.02 -7.45
N ILE A 292 0.74 12.86 -8.13
CA ILE A 292 1.53 12.66 -9.35
C ILE A 292 1.02 13.55 -10.48
N GLY A 293 -0.30 13.57 -10.70
CA GLY A 293 -0.94 14.29 -11.78
C GLY A 293 -0.69 15.79 -11.78
N VAL A 294 -0.48 16.39 -10.61
CA VAL A 294 -0.23 17.85 -10.44
C VAL A 294 1.26 18.19 -10.27
N SER A 295 2.16 17.22 -10.43
CA SER A 295 3.60 17.47 -10.32
C SER A 295 4.11 18.29 -11.50
N ARG A 296 4.96 19.31 -11.22
CA ARG A 296 5.54 20.23 -12.22
C ARG A 296 4.48 20.87 -13.14
N ALA A 297 4.55 20.58 -14.43
CA ALA A 297 3.61 21.06 -15.45
C ALA A 297 2.43 20.11 -15.68
N GLY A 298 2.31 19.10 -14.85
CA GLY A 298 1.35 18.01 -14.95
C GLY A 298 1.94 16.74 -15.56
N VAL A 299 1.54 15.58 -15.03
CA VAL A 299 1.91 14.26 -15.53
C VAL A 299 0.63 13.51 -15.91
N ARG A 300 0.58 12.95 -17.12
CA ARG A 300 -0.55 12.10 -17.51
C ARG A 300 -0.53 10.84 -16.68
N THR A 301 -1.57 10.62 -15.90
CA THR A 301 -1.60 9.55 -14.89
C THR A 301 -2.79 8.63 -15.09
N GLY A 302 -2.56 7.32 -15.05
CA GLY A 302 -3.58 6.27 -14.98
C GLY A 302 -3.56 5.60 -13.62
N LEU A 303 -4.68 4.98 -13.24
CA LEU A 303 -4.83 4.20 -12.01
C LEU A 303 -5.25 2.78 -12.34
N ILE A 304 -4.60 1.83 -11.69
CA ILE A 304 -5.01 0.42 -11.65
C ILE A 304 -5.13 0.02 -10.19
N SER A 305 -6.33 -0.39 -9.75
CA SER A 305 -6.52 -0.80 -8.37
C SER A 305 -6.60 -2.33 -8.24
N VAL A 306 -5.97 -2.85 -7.18
CA VAL A 306 -6.12 -4.25 -6.75
C VAL A 306 -7.41 -4.35 -5.94
N PRO A 307 -8.36 -5.21 -6.30
CA PRO A 307 -9.57 -5.42 -5.49
C PRO A 307 -9.20 -5.92 -4.08
N GLN A 308 -9.67 -5.24 -3.04
CA GLN A 308 -9.36 -5.56 -1.64
C GLN A 308 -10.63 -5.56 -0.78
N ARG A 309 -10.69 -6.46 0.20
CA ARG A 309 -11.68 -6.45 1.29
C ARG A 309 -11.02 -6.07 2.61
N ASN A 310 -11.84 -5.56 3.52
CA ASN A 310 -11.43 -5.19 4.88
C ASN A 310 -10.26 -4.19 4.90
N MET A 311 -10.22 -3.25 3.95
CA MET A 311 -9.23 -2.18 3.89
C MET A 311 -9.09 -1.47 5.24
N HIS A 312 -7.87 -1.07 5.60
CA HIS A 312 -7.54 -0.39 6.85
C HIS A 312 -7.82 -1.20 8.12
N THR A 313 -7.82 -2.53 8.01
CA THR A 313 -7.93 -3.44 9.15
C THR A 313 -6.73 -4.40 9.20
N PRO A 314 -6.50 -5.10 10.31
CA PRO A 314 -5.43 -6.09 10.34
C PRO A 314 -5.71 -7.35 9.50
N ALA A 315 -6.87 -7.45 8.85
CA ALA A 315 -7.32 -8.64 8.12
C ALA A 315 -7.75 -8.32 6.68
N GLU A 316 -6.96 -7.50 6.01
CA GLU A 316 -7.13 -7.20 4.58
C GLU A 316 -7.06 -8.46 3.74
N VAL A 317 -7.80 -8.50 2.64
CA VAL A 317 -7.85 -9.69 1.75
C VAL A 317 -7.71 -9.26 0.30
N CYS A 318 -6.69 -9.83 -0.37
CA CYS A 318 -6.47 -9.71 -1.82
C CYS A 318 -6.43 -11.08 -2.48
N ASP A 319 -6.51 -11.10 -3.82
CA ASP A 319 -6.37 -12.29 -4.64
C ASP A 319 -5.07 -12.21 -5.46
N LEU A 320 -4.19 -13.19 -5.31
CA LEU A 320 -2.89 -13.26 -6.02
C LEU A 320 -3.08 -13.32 -7.55
N GLU A 321 -4.21 -13.83 -8.03
CA GLU A 321 -4.52 -13.84 -9.45
C GLU A 321 -4.81 -12.43 -9.96
N ASP A 322 -5.57 -11.63 -9.20
CA ASP A 322 -5.83 -10.22 -9.54
C ASP A 322 -4.51 -9.44 -9.56
N MET A 323 -3.64 -9.64 -8.57
CA MET A 323 -2.34 -8.99 -8.47
C MET A 323 -1.41 -9.35 -9.65
N GLU A 324 -1.31 -10.63 -10.02
CA GLU A 324 -0.52 -11.05 -11.20
C GLU A 324 -1.11 -10.48 -12.49
N ASN A 325 -2.44 -10.34 -12.59
CA ASN A 325 -3.09 -9.72 -13.73
C ASN A 325 -2.85 -8.20 -13.79
N VAL A 326 -2.73 -7.49 -12.65
CA VAL A 326 -2.24 -6.11 -12.60
C VAL A 326 -0.84 -6.02 -13.17
N ALA A 327 0.09 -6.86 -12.71
CA ALA A 327 1.46 -6.87 -13.20
C ALA A 327 1.55 -7.15 -14.71
N ARG A 328 0.76 -8.10 -15.22
CA ARG A 328 0.68 -8.42 -16.66
C ARG A 328 0.11 -7.27 -17.48
N LEU A 329 -0.91 -6.57 -16.98
CA LEU A 329 -1.50 -5.43 -17.68
C LEU A 329 -0.51 -4.26 -17.78
N ILE A 330 0.22 -3.97 -16.69
CA ILE A 330 1.29 -2.96 -16.70
C ILE A 330 2.41 -3.36 -17.66
N ALA A 331 2.83 -4.63 -17.65
CA ALA A 331 3.85 -5.13 -18.58
C ALA A 331 3.42 -4.94 -20.04
N ALA A 332 2.16 -5.25 -20.38
CA ALA A 332 1.61 -5.00 -21.71
C ALA A 332 1.58 -3.50 -22.05
N TYR A 333 1.23 -2.63 -21.11
CA TYR A 333 1.25 -1.18 -21.30
C TYR A 333 2.65 -0.64 -21.63
N ILE A 334 3.68 -1.21 -21.02
CA ILE A 334 5.08 -0.83 -21.27
C ILE A 334 5.53 -1.31 -22.65
N THR A 335 5.29 -2.58 -22.97
CA THR A 335 5.89 -3.26 -24.15
C THR A 335 5.14 -3.04 -25.47
N ASP A 336 3.82 -2.84 -25.45
CA ASP A 336 3.03 -2.69 -26.67
C ASP A 336 3.18 -1.30 -27.35
N GLY A 337 4.14 -0.47 -26.90
CA GLY A 337 4.45 0.82 -27.48
C GLY A 337 3.39 1.89 -27.18
N ALA A 338 3.73 3.17 -27.36
CA ALA A 338 2.73 4.23 -27.44
C ALA A 338 2.14 4.20 -28.85
N GLU A 339 0.83 4.02 -28.98
CA GLU A 339 0.15 4.47 -30.20
C GLU A 339 0.26 5.99 -30.23
N GLU A 340 0.76 6.56 -31.33
CA GLU A 340 0.95 7.98 -31.54
C GLU A 340 -0.37 8.78 -31.43
#